data_86e74a675be268d98f276bd854404c9a
#
_entry.id   86e74a675be268d98f276bd854404c9a
#
_cell.length_a   1.000
_cell.length_b   1.000
_cell.length_c   1.000
_cell.angle_alpha   90.00
_cell.angle_beta   90.00
_cell.angle_gamma   90.00
#
_symmetry.space_group_name_H-M   'P 1'
#
loop_
_entity.id
_entity.type
_entity.pdbx_description
1 polymer ?
#
loop_
_entity_poly.entity_id
_entity_poly.type
_entity_poly.pdbx_seq_one_letter_code
_entity_poly.pdbx_strand_id
1 'polypeptide(L)'
;YEIGSGLVGSEMCIRDRICIMNESLAELKTAGDFTTNTEYFPFMDSLEENTVRGSLCVPVFVSMTSNTEFEFLTGDSMALLPANSIAYQFNVKPGTYSMVSTLKDQGYYSVAMHPYPGENWNRVECYQNMGFDAFLDQEFYEGSEELRNYVSDEADYQKLIQVVEAKENPEDKLFIFNVTMQNHGGYEAVSYTHLTLPTILLV
;
A
#
# COMPACT_ATOMS: atom_id res chain seq x y z
N TYR A 1 17.44 -0.39 -18.68
CA TYR A 1 17.28 -1.85 -18.63
C TYR A 1 16.29 -2.22 -19.71
N GLU A 2 16.81 -2.77 -20.80
CA GLU A 2 15.97 -3.38 -21.85
C GLU A 2 15.40 -4.69 -21.29
N ILE A 3 14.10 -4.74 -21.08
CA ILE A 3 13.40 -6.02 -20.88
C ILE A 3 13.34 -6.68 -22.25
N GLY A 4 14.16 -7.73 -22.43
CA GLY A 4 14.30 -8.45 -23.67
C GLY A 4 12.96 -8.96 -24.20
N SER A 5 12.67 -8.63 -25.45
CA SER A 5 11.60 -9.19 -26.28
C SER A 5 11.87 -10.67 -26.57
N GLY A 6 11.52 -11.55 -25.65
CA GLY A 6 11.83 -12.98 -25.80
C GLY A 6 10.84 -13.92 -25.14
N LEU A 7 9.54 -13.64 -25.18
CA LEU A 7 8.50 -14.60 -24.79
C LEU A 7 7.27 -14.45 -25.71
N VAL A 8 7.46 -14.88 -26.95
CA VAL A 8 6.31 -15.19 -27.82
C VAL A 8 5.94 -16.64 -27.51
N GLY A 9 4.79 -16.88 -26.88
CA GLY A 9 4.17 -18.19 -26.91
C GLY A 9 3.75 -18.84 -25.59
N SER A 10 3.49 -18.09 -24.52
CA SER A 10 2.56 -18.54 -23.49
C SER A 10 1.73 -17.35 -23.06
N GLU A 11 0.40 -17.52 -22.97
CA GLU A 11 -0.43 -16.57 -22.26
C GLU A 11 0.09 -16.53 -20.83
N MET A 12 1.01 -15.62 -20.58
CA MET A 12 1.47 -15.31 -19.24
C MET A 12 0.30 -14.61 -18.55
N CYS A 13 -0.57 -15.42 -17.94
CA CYS A 13 -1.56 -14.89 -17.02
C CYS A 13 -0.78 -14.17 -15.95
N ILE A 14 -0.77 -12.83 -15.98
CA ILE A 14 -0.31 -12.01 -14.86
C ILE A 14 -1.19 -12.40 -13.69
N ARG A 15 -0.61 -13.14 -12.74
CA ARG A 15 -1.36 -13.73 -11.63
C ARG A 15 -1.16 -12.95 -10.34
N ASP A 16 -0.03 -12.27 -10.20
CA ASP A 16 0.27 -11.51 -9.01
C ASP A 16 -0.55 -10.21 -8.96
N ARG A 17 -0.94 -9.83 -7.77
CA ARG A 17 -1.64 -8.57 -7.49
C ARG A 17 -0.89 -7.83 -6.40
N ILE A 18 -0.42 -6.64 -6.74
CA ILE A 18 0.35 -5.81 -5.82
C ILE A 18 -0.41 -4.50 -5.62
N CYS A 19 -0.76 -4.23 -4.37
CA CYS A 19 -1.42 -3.01 -3.96
C CYS A 19 -0.46 -2.22 -3.08
N ILE A 20 -0.11 -1.02 -3.50
CA ILE A 20 0.78 -0.14 -2.73
C ILE A 20 -0.02 1.08 -2.30
N MET A 21 -0.11 1.27 -0.99
CA MET A 21 -0.64 2.47 -0.37
C MET A 21 0.54 3.34 0.04
N ASN A 22 0.82 4.36 -0.76
CA ASN A 22 1.90 5.30 -0.47
C ASN A 22 1.46 6.26 0.62
N GLU A 23 2.10 6.15 1.80
CA GLU A 23 1.81 7.03 2.95
C GLU A 23 2.03 8.49 2.58
N SER A 24 1.03 9.33 2.86
CA SER A 24 1.08 10.78 2.67
C SER A 24 1.45 11.25 1.25
N LEU A 25 1.34 10.40 0.24
CA LEU A 25 1.55 10.79 -1.15
C LEU A 25 0.25 11.39 -1.73
N ALA A 26 0.35 12.58 -2.29
CA ALA A 26 -0.77 13.25 -2.95
C ALA A 26 -0.31 13.95 -4.23
N GLU A 27 -1.20 13.98 -5.22
CA GLU A 27 -1.08 14.85 -6.39
C GLU A 27 -1.28 16.31 -5.94
N LEU A 28 -0.18 17.06 -5.79
CA LEU A 28 -0.21 18.41 -5.23
C LEU A 28 -1.05 19.39 -6.07
N LYS A 29 -1.19 19.16 -7.38
CA LYS A 29 -2.03 19.99 -8.26
C LYS A 29 -3.51 19.94 -7.88
N THR A 30 -3.95 18.93 -7.16
CA THR A 30 -5.33 18.86 -6.64
C THR A 30 -5.57 19.85 -5.50
N ALA A 31 -4.52 20.30 -4.83
CA ALA A 31 -4.61 21.28 -3.73
C ALA A 31 -4.60 22.74 -4.21
N GLY A 32 -4.24 23.01 -5.44
CA GLY A 32 -4.21 24.35 -6.02
C GLY A 32 -3.22 24.50 -7.16
N ASP A 33 -3.29 25.63 -7.84
CA ASP A 33 -2.38 25.98 -8.92
C ASP A 33 -1.04 26.44 -8.35
N PHE A 34 0.02 25.73 -8.64
CA PHE A 34 1.39 26.12 -8.32
C PHE A 34 2.35 25.60 -9.39
N THR A 35 3.54 26.17 -9.43
CA THR A 35 4.60 25.75 -10.34
C THR A 35 5.81 25.29 -9.53
N THR A 36 6.43 24.20 -9.97
CA THR A 36 7.69 23.69 -9.42
C THR A 36 8.82 23.93 -10.40
N ASN A 37 10.05 24.04 -9.91
CA ASN A 37 11.25 24.19 -10.74
C ASN A 37 11.67 22.87 -11.42
N THR A 38 11.13 21.75 -10.97
CA THR A 38 11.31 20.41 -11.53
C THR A 38 9.99 19.66 -11.50
N GLU A 39 9.81 18.71 -12.37
CA GLU A 39 8.68 17.79 -12.27
C GLU A 39 8.80 16.99 -10.97
N TYR A 40 7.71 16.83 -10.23
CA TYR A 40 7.68 16.12 -8.95
C TYR A 40 7.12 14.70 -9.04
N PHE A 41 6.45 14.35 -10.16
CA PHE A 41 5.97 13.00 -10.45
C PHE A 41 6.43 12.48 -11.83
N PRO A 42 7.71 12.63 -12.22
CA PRO A 42 8.15 12.35 -13.59
C PRO A 42 7.88 10.89 -14.00
N PHE A 43 8.09 9.93 -13.11
CA PHE A 43 7.81 8.52 -13.39
C PHE A 43 6.31 8.26 -13.57
N MET A 44 5.50 8.70 -12.63
CA MET A 44 4.05 8.49 -12.68
C MET A 44 3.45 9.17 -13.92
N ASP A 45 3.94 10.35 -14.27
CA ASP A 45 3.48 11.10 -15.44
C ASP A 45 3.90 10.45 -16.76
N SER A 46 4.97 9.65 -16.76
CA SER A 46 5.45 8.92 -17.93
C SER A 46 4.69 7.64 -18.26
N LEU A 47 3.89 7.13 -17.33
CA LEU A 47 3.14 5.89 -17.52
C LEU A 47 1.97 6.12 -18.49
N GLU A 48 2.00 5.48 -19.65
CA GLU A 48 0.97 5.63 -20.70
C GLU A 48 0.33 4.28 -21.06
N GLU A 49 1.14 3.26 -21.32
CA GLU A 49 0.67 1.95 -21.74
C GLU A 49 0.22 1.09 -20.53
N ASN A 50 -0.86 0.32 -20.73
CA ASN A 50 -1.42 -0.58 -19.72
C ASN A 50 -1.72 0.10 -18.36
N THR A 51 -1.97 1.40 -18.40
CA THR A 51 -2.14 2.24 -17.21
C THR A 51 -3.55 2.83 -17.17
N VAL A 52 -4.20 2.73 -16.01
CA VAL A 52 -5.44 3.44 -15.71
C VAL A 52 -5.18 4.43 -14.59
N ARG A 53 -5.54 5.68 -14.79
CA ARG A 53 -5.39 6.75 -13.79
C ARG A 53 -6.75 7.26 -13.35
N GLY A 54 -6.85 7.68 -12.11
CA GLY A 54 -8.06 8.27 -11.56
C GLY A 54 -7.82 8.90 -10.20
N SER A 55 -8.82 9.62 -9.71
CA SER A 55 -8.83 10.16 -8.36
C SER A 55 -9.61 9.22 -7.46
N LEU A 56 -8.97 8.76 -6.40
CA LEU A 56 -9.60 7.97 -5.35
C LEU A 56 -10.02 8.91 -4.21
N CYS A 57 -11.32 9.03 -3.99
CA CYS A 57 -11.84 9.76 -2.84
C CYS A 57 -11.87 8.82 -1.63
N VAL A 58 -11.13 9.18 -0.60
CA VAL A 58 -11.14 8.44 0.68
C VAL A 58 -11.93 9.24 1.72
N PRO A 59 -12.85 8.64 2.47
CA PRO A 59 -13.71 9.36 3.43
C PRO A 59 -13.01 9.64 4.76
N VAL A 60 -11.71 9.38 4.83
CA VAL A 60 -10.91 9.60 6.05
C VAL A 60 -10.29 10.98 5.99
N PHE A 61 -10.65 11.83 6.94
CA PHE A 61 -10.12 13.17 7.07
C PHE A 61 -9.05 13.21 8.15
N VAL A 62 -7.86 13.71 7.83
CA VAL A 62 -6.70 13.92 8.72
C VAL A 62 -6.28 12.66 9.50
N SER A 63 -5.14 12.04 9.11
CA SER A 63 -4.56 10.86 9.74
C SER A 63 -5.48 9.62 9.75
N MET A 64 -5.15 8.60 10.52
CA MET A 64 -5.89 7.32 10.56
C MET A 64 -5.77 6.50 9.26
N THR A 65 -4.55 6.29 8.79
CA THR A 65 -4.22 5.45 7.63
C THR A 65 -4.94 4.10 7.67
N SER A 66 -5.00 3.48 8.85
CA SER A 66 -5.70 2.21 9.07
C SER A 66 -7.19 2.20 8.71
N ASN A 67 -7.86 3.34 8.74
CA ASN A 67 -9.26 3.42 8.31
C ASN A 67 -9.38 3.36 6.77
N THR A 68 -8.43 3.95 6.05
CA THR A 68 -8.36 3.80 4.59
C THR A 68 -8.00 2.37 4.19
N GLU A 69 -7.06 1.75 4.91
CA GLU A 69 -6.75 0.33 4.73
C GLU A 69 -7.99 -0.55 4.95
N PHE A 70 -8.74 -0.28 6.02
CA PHE A 70 -9.98 -0.99 6.33
C PHE A 70 -10.99 -0.90 5.18
N GLU A 71 -11.30 0.31 4.71
CA GLU A 71 -12.25 0.48 3.60
C GLU A 71 -11.77 -0.20 2.32
N PHE A 72 -10.49 -0.10 2.01
CA PHE A 72 -9.92 -0.74 0.82
C PHE A 72 -9.97 -2.27 0.90
N LEU A 73 -9.57 -2.84 2.03
CA LEU A 73 -9.49 -4.29 2.18
C LEU A 73 -10.85 -4.97 2.38
N THR A 74 -11.78 -4.31 3.06
CA THR A 74 -13.10 -4.92 3.35
C THR A 74 -14.20 -4.51 2.39
N GLY A 75 -14.09 -3.33 1.77
CA GLY A 75 -15.17 -2.72 1.01
C GLY A 75 -16.26 -2.09 1.89
N ASP A 76 -16.10 -2.13 3.20
CA ASP A 76 -17.00 -1.47 4.14
C ASP A 76 -16.68 0.03 4.25
N SER A 77 -17.64 0.85 4.65
CA SER A 77 -17.44 2.29 4.75
C SER A 77 -17.37 2.79 6.19
N MET A 78 -16.34 3.60 6.46
CA MET A 78 -16.22 4.34 7.71
C MET A 78 -17.40 5.30 7.99
N ALA A 79 -18.13 5.71 6.94
CA ALA A 79 -19.28 6.58 7.08
C ALA A 79 -20.43 5.96 7.91
N LEU A 80 -20.43 4.65 8.08
CA LEU A 80 -21.40 3.91 8.88
C LEU A 80 -20.99 3.74 10.35
N LEU A 81 -19.76 4.16 10.70
CA LEU A 81 -19.23 4.07 12.05
C LEU A 81 -19.32 5.43 12.79
N PRO A 82 -19.32 5.44 14.12
CA PRO A 82 -19.26 6.67 14.89
C PRO A 82 -18.07 7.54 14.49
N ALA A 83 -18.23 8.86 14.56
CA ALA A 83 -17.15 9.80 14.28
C ALA A 83 -15.89 9.48 15.13
N ASN A 84 -14.72 9.59 14.51
CA ASN A 84 -13.42 9.26 15.11
C ASN A 84 -13.22 7.77 15.47
N SER A 85 -14.02 6.87 14.94
CA SER A 85 -13.78 5.43 15.09
C SER A 85 -12.46 5.03 14.42
N ILE A 86 -11.78 4.07 15.02
CA ILE A 86 -10.62 3.39 14.46
C ILE A 86 -11.06 1.95 14.20
N ALA A 87 -11.32 1.64 12.92
CA ALA A 87 -11.92 0.34 12.54
C ALA A 87 -11.05 -0.84 13.00
N TYR A 88 -9.74 -0.73 12.90
CA TYR A 88 -8.80 -1.78 13.30
C TYR A 88 -8.83 -2.09 14.80
N GLN A 89 -9.21 -1.15 15.64
CA GLN A 89 -9.32 -1.39 17.09
C GLN A 89 -10.63 -2.05 17.51
N PHE A 90 -11.72 -1.84 16.75
CA PHE A 90 -13.04 -2.21 17.23
C PHE A 90 -13.86 -3.07 16.26
N ASN A 91 -13.61 -2.99 14.96
CA ASN A 91 -14.49 -3.53 13.93
C ASN A 91 -13.94 -4.77 13.24
N VAL A 92 -12.63 -4.94 13.17
CA VAL A 92 -12.00 -6.12 12.55
C VAL A 92 -11.99 -7.27 13.55
N LYS A 93 -12.66 -8.38 13.23
CA LYS A 93 -12.81 -9.57 14.07
C LYS A 93 -12.33 -10.80 13.31
N PRO A 94 -12.03 -11.91 14.00
CA PRO A 94 -11.68 -13.16 13.33
C PRO A 94 -12.71 -13.54 12.27
N GLY A 95 -12.24 -13.73 11.02
CA GLY A 95 -13.09 -14.06 9.89
C GLY A 95 -13.80 -12.85 9.26
N THR A 96 -13.37 -11.62 9.52
CA THR A 96 -13.84 -10.44 8.78
C THR A 96 -13.64 -10.67 7.29
N TYR A 97 -14.74 -10.60 6.52
CA TYR A 97 -14.69 -10.75 5.07
C TYR A 97 -13.88 -9.60 4.45
N SER A 98 -13.02 -9.95 3.51
CA SER A 98 -12.12 -8.97 2.90
C SER A 98 -11.72 -9.39 1.48
N MET A 99 -11.06 -8.50 0.77
CA MET A 99 -10.38 -8.81 -0.50
C MET A 99 -9.42 -9.98 -0.32
N VAL A 100 -8.74 -10.05 0.83
CA VAL A 100 -7.79 -11.13 1.16
C VAL A 100 -8.49 -12.48 1.15
N SER A 101 -9.63 -12.62 1.85
CA SER A 101 -10.40 -13.86 1.87
C SER A 101 -10.90 -14.25 0.49
N THR A 102 -11.36 -13.28 -0.31
CA THR A 102 -11.80 -13.51 -1.69
C THR A 102 -10.65 -14.01 -2.60
N LEU A 103 -9.48 -13.45 -2.45
CA LEU A 103 -8.30 -13.87 -3.23
C LEU A 103 -7.76 -15.22 -2.75
N LYS A 104 -7.83 -15.48 -1.45
CA LYS A 104 -7.46 -16.79 -0.88
C LYS A 104 -8.31 -17.92 -1.44
N ASP A 105 -9.63 -17.70 -1.60
CA ASP A 105 -10.54 -18.65 -2.24
C ASP A 105 -10.19 -18.92 -3.73
N GLN A 106 -9.44 -18.01 -4.35
CA GLN A 106 -8.91 -18.13 -5.70
C GLN A 106 -7.50 -18.72 -5.75
N GLY A 107 -6.93 -19.12 -4.61
CA GLY A 107 -5.63 -19.75 -4.48
C GLY A 107 -4.45 -18.76 -4.43
N TYR A 108 -4.69 -17.52 -3.97
CA TYR A 108 -3.61 -16.58 -3.70
C TYR A 108 -2.99 -16.84 -2.32
N TYR A 109 -1.67 -16.75 -2.25
CA TYR A 109 -0.94 -16.50 -1.01
C TYR A 109 -0.86 -15.00 -0.77
N SER A 110 -1.17 -14.55 0.42
CA SER A 110 -1.34 -13.13 0.72
C SER A 110 -0.33 -12.62 1.74
N VAL A 111 0.34 -11.53 1.42
CA VAL A 111 1.37 -10.90 2.25
C VAL A 111 1.01 -9.44 2.48
N ALA A 112 0.91 -9.03 3.74
CA ALA A 112 0.91 -7.63 4.11
C ALA A 112 2.34 -7.17 4.39
N MET A 113 2.68 -5.93 4.03
CA MET A 113 4.00 -5.34 4.25
C MET A 113 3.85 -3.93 4.80
N HIS A 114 4.60 -3.59 5.86
CA HIS A 114 4.63 -2.25 6.42
C HIS A 114 5.92 -2.02 7.20
N PRO A 115 6.83 -1.12 6.77
CA PRO A 115 8.13 -0.90 7.39
C PRO A 115 8.04 -0.08 8.69
N TYR A 116 7.17 -0.51 9.61
CA TYR A 116 6.95 0.14 10.90
C TYR A 116 6.41 -0.91 11.91
N PRO A 117 6.47 -0.65 13.25
CA PRO A 117 5.99 -1.62 14.24
C PRO A 117 4.56 -2.09 13.97
N GLY A 118 4.40 -3.40 13.86
CA GLY A 118 3.12 -4.03 13.51
C GLY A 118 2.00 -3.82 14.53
N GLU A 119 2.34 -3.52 15.80
CA GLU A 119 1.38 -3.21 16.85
C GLU A 119 0.64 -1.90 16.61
N ASN A 120 1.24 -0.98 15.85
CA ASN A 120 0.60 0.29 15.53
C ASN A 120 -0.69 0.06 14.74
N TRP A 121 -1.74 0.73 15.18
CA TRP A 121 -3.10 0.54 14.69
C TRP A 121 -3.64 -0.89 14.87
N ASN A 122 -2.99 -1.75 15.67
CA ASN A 122 -3.37 -3.16 15.84
C ASN A 122 -3.30 -4.00 14.54
N ARG A 123 -2.35 -3.66 13.63
CA ARG A 123 -2.23 -4.32 12.32
C ARG A 123 -1.97 -5.81 12.42
N VAL A 124 -1.15 -6.26 13.36
CA VAL A 124 -0.85 -7.68 13.55
C VAL A 124 -2.14 -8.50 13.68
N GLU A 125 -3.01 -8.12 14.60
CA GLU A 125 -4.28 -8.81 14.83
C GLU A 125 -5.25 -8.61 13.65
N CYS A 126 -5.32 -7.41 13.11
CA CYS A 126 -6.25 -7.09 12.03
C CYS A 126 -5.94 -7.85 10.74
N TYR A 127 -4.69 -7.90 10.32
CA TYR A 127 -4.30 -8.63 9.12
C TYR A 127 -4.51 -10.14 9.31
N GLN A 128 -4.20 -10.68 10.49
CA GLN A 128 -4.53 -12.06 10.82
C GLN A 128 -6.05 -12.32 10.74
N ASN A 129 -6.86 -11.44 11.29
CA ASN A 129 -8.32 -11.55 11.31
C ASN A 129 -8.95 -11.46 9.91
N MET A 130 -8.32 -10.71 8.99
CA MET A 130 -8.72 -10.61 7.57
C MET A 130 -8.20 -11.78 6.73
N GLY A 131 -7.30 -12.61 7.27
CA GLY A 131 -6.83 -13.83 6.64
C GLY A 131 -5.53 -13.72 5.83
N PHE A 132 -4.72 -12.67 6.02
CA PHE A 132 -3.37 -12.65 5.45
C PHE A 132 -2.55 -13.85 5.93
N ASP A 133 -1.78 -14.45 5.02
CA ASP A 133 -0.92 -15.60 5.31
C ASP A 133 0.38 -15.17 5.98
N ALA A 134 0.88 -13.96 5.69
CA ALA A 134 2.05 -13.37 6.33
C ALA A 134 1.90 -11.85 6.51
N PHE A 135 2.54 -11.31 7.54
CA PHE A 135 2.74 -9.89 7.73
C PHE A 135 4.22 -9.61 7.99
N LEU A 136 4.82 -8.81 7.13
CA LEU A 136 6.22 -8.40 7.17
C LEU A 136 6.27 -6.96 7.68
N ASP A 137 6.58 -6.80 8.95
CA ASP A 137 6.65 -5.52 9.63
C ASP A 137 8.09 -5.01 9.77
N GLN A 138 8.34 -4.09 10.66
CA GLN A 138 9.64 -3.45 10.88
C GLN A 138 10.81 -4.45 10.99
N GLU A 139 10.62 -5.64 11.56
CA GLU A 139 11.70 -6.62 11.73
C GLU A 139 12.23 -7.12 10.37
N PHE A 140 11.36 -7.26 9.38
CA PHE A 140 11.75 -7.66 8.03
C PHE A 140 12.65 -6.62 7.34
N TYR A 141 12.55 -5.37 7.76
CA TYR A 141 13.29 -4.24 7.19
C TYR A 141 14.56 -3.89 7.97
N GLU A 142 14.97 -4.69 8.94
CA GLU A 142 16.18 -4.44 9.72
C GLU A 142 17.40 -4.25 8.81
N GLY A 143 18.15 -3.16 9.03
CA GLY A 143 19.29 -2.78 8.22
C GLY A 143 18.99 -2.16 6.85
N SER A 144 17.73 -1.91 6.53
CA SER A 144 17.32 -1.17 5.33
C SER A 144 17.71 0.29 5.39
N GLU A 145 17.85 0.94 4.23
CA GLU A 145 18.10 2.37 4.16
C GLU A 145 16.93 3.16 4.71
N GLU A 146 17.26 4.18 5.52
CA GLU A 146 16.28 5.08 6.12
C GLU A 146 16.42 6.50 5.59
N LEU A 147 15.29 7.16 5.40
CA LEU A 147 15.18 8.58 5.13
C LEU A 147 14.29 9.24 6.19
N ARG A 148 14.78 10.23 6.88
CA ARG A 148 14.07 10.93 7.97
C ARG A 148 13.58 9.99 9.11
N ASN A 149 14.39 8.99 9.47
CA ASN A 149 14.08 7.96 10.46
C ASN A 149 12.94 6.98 10.07
N TYR A 150 12.62 6.89 8.80
CA TYR A 150 11.71 5.88 8.25
C TYR A 150 12.42 5.12 7.13
N VAL A 151 12.11 3.86 6.98
CA VAL A 151 12.59 3.07 5.82
C VAL A 151 12.22 3.81 4.54
N SER A 152 13.19 3.97 3.64
CA SER A 152 12.95 4.65 2.38
C SER A 152 11.99 3.86 1.49
N ASP A 153 11.20 4.56 0.66
CA ASP A 153 10.30 3.90 -0.29
C ASP A 153 11.08 3.02 -1.27
N GLU A 154 12.33 3.41 -1.62
CA GLU A 154 13.21 2.60 -2.45
C GLU A 154 13.55 1.27 -1.76
N ALA A 155 13.96 1.30 -0.49
CA ALA A 155 14.28 0.11 0.26
C ALA A 155 13.04 -0.78 0.47
N ASP A 156 11.88 -0.19 0.71
CA ASP A 156 10.62 -0.90 0.83
C ASP A 156 10.25 -1.63 -0.48
N TYR A 157 10.35 -0.95 -1.62
CA TYR A 157 10.08 -1.59 -2.92
C TYR A 157 11.10 -2.66 -3.27
N GLN A 158 12.37 -2.50 -2.89
CA GLN A 158 13.37 -3.57 -3.06
C GLN A 158 13.00 -4.82 -2.24
N LYS A 159 12.51 -4.64 -1.02
CA LYS A 159 12.00 -5.74 -0.19
C LYS A 159 10.76 -6.40 -0.79
N LEU A 160 9.84 -5.60 -1.34
CA LEU A 160 8.67 -6.12 -2.05
C LEU A 160 9.09 -6.97 -3.26
N ILE A 161 10.04 -6.51 -4.06
CA ILE A 161 10.58 -7.29 -5.19
C ILE A 161 11.18 -8.60 -4.71
N GLN A 162 11.95 -8.60 -3.60
CA GLN A 162 12.49 -9.82 -3.01
C GLN A 162 11.38 -10.81 -2.63
N VAL A 163 10.25 -10.34 -2.10
CA VAL A 163 9.10 -11.20 -1.77
C VAL A 163 8.51 -11.84 -3.04
N VAL A 164 8.38 -11.05 -4.12
CA VAL A 164 7.89 -11.58 -5.41
C VAL A 164 8.85 -12.61 -6.00
N GLU A 165 10.16 -12.35 -5.94
CA GLU A 165 11.19 -13.23 -6.48
C GLU A 165 11.40 -14.51 -5.64
N ALA A 166 11.01 -14.49 -4.37
CA ALA A 166 11.12 -15.64 -3.47
C ALA A 166 10.08 -16.75 -3.72
N LYS A 167 9.17 -16.58 -4.68
CA LYS A 167 8.20 -17.63 -5.04
C LYS A 167 8.93 -18.90 -5.48
N GLU A 168 8.58 -20.04 -4.88
CA GLU A 168 9.15 -21.34 -5.26
C GLU A 168 8.70 -21.77 -6.66
N ASN A 169 7.44 -21.49 -7.01
CA ASN A 169 6.89 -21.75 -8.32
C ASN A 169 6.41 -20.43 -8.96
N PRO A 170 6.92 -20.03 -10.14
CA PRO A 170 6.50 -18.82 -10.84
C PRO A 170 4.98 -18.76 -11.13
N GLU A 171 4.32 -19.93 -11.17
CA GLU A 171 2.87 -20.02 -11.41
C GLU A 171 2.02 -19.76 -10.15
N ASP A 172 2.62 -19.68 -8.96
CA ASP A 172 1.91 -19.36 -7.73
C ASP A 172 1.39 -17.94 -7.77
N LYS A 173 0.16 -17.79 -7.29
CA LYS A 173 -0.51 -16.50 -7.25
C LYS A 173 -0.16 -15.79 -5.95
N LEU A 174 0.31 -14.56 -6.05
CA LEU A 174 0.69 -13.74 -4.91
C LEU A 174 -0.17 -12.47 -4.85
N PHE A 175 -0.67 -12.18 -3.66
CA PHE A 175 -1.29 -10.91 -3.34
C PHE A 175 -0.42 -10.18 -2.31
N ILE A 176 0.08 -9.00 -2.65
CA ILE A 176 0.82 -8.14 -1.72
C ILE A 176 0.00 -6.88 -1.46
N PHE A 177 -0.16 -6.55 -0.18
CA PHE A 177 -0.66 -5.26 0.27
C PHE A 177 0.45 -4.55 1.04
N ASN A 178 1.04 -3.53 0.44
CA ASN A 178 2.14 -2.77 1.02
C ASN A 178 1.69 -1.36 1.41
N VAL A 179 2.03 -0.94 2.62
CA VAL A 179 1.81 0.43 3.12
C VAL A 179 3.16 1.04 3.42
N THR A 180 3.60 2.03 2.63
CA THR A 180 4.90 2.66 2.82
C THR A 180 4.94 3.56 4.05
N MET A 181 6.13 4.06 4.45
CA MET A 181 6.27 4.88 5.66
C MET A 181 7.13 6.14 5.45
N GLN A 182 7.95 6.20 4.41
CA GLN A 182 8.92 7.29 4.20
C GLN A 182 8.31 8.69 4.36
N ASN A 183 7.11 8.89 3.82
CA ASN A 183 6.47 10.20 3.77
C ASN A 183 5.53 10.49 4.94
N HIS A 184 5.53 9.64 5.97
CA HIS A 184 4.77 9.89 7.19
C HIS A 184 5.15 11.24 7.82
N GLY A 185 4.15 11.94 8.34
CA GLY A 185 4.27 13.29 8.87
C GLY A 185 5.31 13.45 9.97
N GLY A 186 5.62 14.70 10.29
CA GLY A 186 6.71 15.10 11.18
C GLY A 186 7.83 15.81 10.44
N TYR A 187 7.49 16.57 9.39
CA TYR A 187 8.46 17.46 8.72
C TYR A 187 8.79 18.62 9.64
N GLU A 188 10.04 18.67 10.15
CA GLU A 188 10.48 19.75 11.00
C GLU A 188 10.52 21.09 10.24
N ALA A 189 10.18 22.17 10.94
CA ALA A 189 10.39 23.57 10.55
C ALA A 189 9.40 24.25 9.61
N VAL A 190 8.26 23.66 9.25
CA VAL A 190 7.22 24.44 8.58
C VAL A 190 5.86 24.13 9.19
N SER A 191 5.10 25.16 9.47
CA SER A 191 3.70 25.07 9.89
C SER A 191 2.89 24.44 8.76
N TYR A 192 2.43 23.20 8.93
CA TYR A 192 1.71 22.47 7.89
C TYR A 192 0.23 22.45 8.14
N THR A 193 -0.51 22.88 7.17
CA THR A 193 -1.83 22.37 6.93
C THR A 193 -1.66 21.12 6.04
N HIS A 194 -1.79 19.95 6.61
CA HIS A 194 -1.67 18.72 5.84
C HIS A 194 -2.98 18.38 5.17
N LEU A 195 -2.94 18.33 3.87
CA LEU A 195 -3.84 17.50 3.10
C LEU A 195 -3.10 16.22 2.75
N THR A 196 -3.15 15.23 3.63
CA THR A 196 -2.65 13.90 3.33
C THR A 196 -3.82 13.07 2.82
N LEU A 197 -3.86 12.88 1.53
CA LEU A 197 -4.74 11.90 0.93
C LEU A 197 -3.92 10.62 0.70
N PRO A 198 -4.24 9.51 1.36
CA PRO A 198 -3.58 8.24 1.02
C PRO A 198 -3.88 7.91 -0.44
N THR A 199 -2.84 7.58 -1.17
CA THR A 199 -2.94 7.16 -2.57
C THR A 199 -2.66 5.68 -2.64
N ILE A 200 -3.57 4.91 -3.21
CA ILE A 200 -3.40 3.48 -3.46
C ILE A 200 -3.04 3.31 -4.93
N LEU A 201 -1.89 2.69 -5.21
CA LEU A 201 -1.49 2.26 -6.53
C LEU A 201 -1.80 0.77 -6.69
N LEU A 202 -2.58 0.41 -7.70
CA LEU A 202 -2.83 -0.96 -8.11
C LEU A 202 -1.98 -1.25 -9.37
N VAL A 203 -1.15 -2.29 -9.30
CA VAL A 203 -0.32 -2.76 -10.41
C VAL A 203 -0.71 -4.18 -10.81
#